data_4edc7476c78a47f5bcc386c252420bed
#
_entry.id   4edc7476c78a47f5bcc386c252420bed
#
_cell.length_a   1.000
_cell.length_b   1.000
_cell.length_c   1.000
_cell.angle_alpha   90.00
_cell.angle_beta   90.00
_cell.angle_gamma   90.00
#
_symmetry.space_group_name_H-M   'P 1'
#
loop_
_entity.id
_entity.type
_entity.pdbx_description
1 polymer ?
#
loop_
_entity_poly.entity_id
_entity_poly.type
_entity_poly.pdbx_seq_one_letter_code
_entity_poly.pdbx_strand_id
1 'polypeptide(L)'
;MIYFLDAVITEFLEKLEKYKNSENRDDQQTFLFMERAYNFSKENRALGMGVLGWHSLLQSKMLPFDSQEAYDLNSEVFKCIQARSYVASENLAEKFGEPELLKGYGRRNTTLNAIAPTTSSAFILGQVSQGIEPIWSNIYVKDIAKIKTTIKNPFLVKLLSLIHI
;
A
#
# COMPACT_ATOMS: atom_id res chain seq x y z
N MET A 1 -1.21 -3.79 9.88
CA MET A 1 -1.54 -2.87 8.78
C MET A 1 -3.02 -2.91 8.40
N ILE A 2 -3.66 -4.07 8.13
CA ILE A 2 -5.09 -4.16 7.77
C ILE A 2 -5.98 -3.48 8.82
N TYR A 3 -5.79 -3.74 10.11
CA TYR A 3 -6.52 -3.04 11.20
C TYR A 3 -6.40 -1.52 11.12
N PHE A 4 -5.21 -1.02 10.85
CA PHE A 4 -4.97 0.42 10.71
C PHE A 4 -5.75 1.01 9.52
N LEU A 5 -5.67 0.37 8.36
CA LEU A 5 -6.36 0.84 7.16
C LEU A 5 -7.89 0.80 7.32
N ASP A 6 -8.43 -0.23 7.97
CA ASP A 6 -9.86 -0.31 8.27
C ASP A 6 -10.30 0.79 9.26
N ALA A 7 -9.46 1.11 10.25
CA ALA A 7 -9.71 2.22 11.17
C ALA A 7 -9.72 3.59 10.45
N VAL A 8 -8.84 3.79 9.46
CA VAL A 8 -8.85 5.00 8.62
C VAL A 8 -10.17 5.14 7.86
N ILE A 9 -10.71 4.05 7.29
CA ILE A 9 -12.03 4.07 6.66
C ILE A 9 -13.12 4.42 7.69
N THR A 10 -13.05 3.87 8.89
CA THR A 10 -14.02 4.16 9.95
C THR A 10 -13.99 5.66 10.31
N GLU A 11 -12.82 6.23 10.53
CA GLU A 11 -12.67 7.67 10.81
C GLU A 11 -13.19 8.54 9.65
N PHE A 12 -12.92 8.15 8.41
CA PHE A 12 -13.45 8.84 7.23
C PHE A 12 -14.97 8.84 7.20
N LEU A 13 -15.61 7.70 7.45
CA LEU A 13 -17.06 7.57 7.50
C LEU A 13 -17.67 8.40 8.65
N GLU A 14 -17.09 8.34 9.84
CA GLU A 14 -17.55 9.11 11.01
C GLU A 14 -17.45 10.62 10.77
N LYS A 15 -16.38 11.09 10.13
CA LYS A 15 -16.23 12.50 9.77
C LYS A 15 -17.30 12.95 8.77
N LEU A 16 -17.53 12.16 7.73
CA LEU A 16 -18.57 12.49 6.74
C LEU A 16 -19.98 12.40 7.32
N GLU A 17 -20.22 11.51 8.27
CA GLU A 17 -21.52 11.40 8.94
C GLU A 17 -21.81 12.64 9.81
N LYS A 18 -20.78 13.24 10.42
CA LYS A 18 -20.91 14.53 11.12
C LYS A 18 -21.32 15.65 10.15
N TYR A 19 -20.70 15.73 8.97
CA TYR A 19 -21.08 16.71 7.94
C TYR A 19 -22.50 16.48 7.41
N LYS A 20 -22.89 15.22 7.22
CA LYS A 20 -24.25 14.86 6.80
C LYS A 20 -25.32 15.35 7.76
N ASN A 21 -25.05 15.26 9.07
CA ASN A 21 -25.97 15.60 10.14
C ASN A 21 -25.75 17.03 10.70
N SER A 22 -24.88 17.83 10.09
CA SER A 22 -24.62 19.21 10.51
C SER A 22 -25.78 20.12 10.14
N GLU A 23 -26.07 21.12 10.97
CA GLU A 23 -27.02 22.20 10.67
C GLU A 23 -26.39 23.24 9.71
N ASN A 24 -25.08 23.22 9.54
CA ASN A 24 -24.38 24.14 8.66
C ASN A 24 -24.56 23.70 7.20
N ARG A 25 -25.01 24.63 6.35
CA ARG A 25 -25.25 24.39 4.93
C ARG A 25 -23.97 24.04 4.16
N ASP A 26 -22.82 24.60 4.52
CA ASP A 26 -21.55 24.32 3.87
C ASP A 26 -21.06 22.89 4.16
N ASP A 27 -21.30 22.41 5.38
CA ASP A 27 -21.00 21.02 5.75
C ASP A 27 -21.88 20.04 4.96
N GLN A 28 -23.17 20.30 4.89
CA GLN A 28 -24.11 19.50 4.11
C GLN A 28 -23.70 19.47 2.63
N GLN A 29 -23.30 20.62 2.08
CA GLN A 29 -22.81 20.69 0.71
C GLN A 29 -21.52 19.88 0.52
N THR A 30 -20.61 19.92 1.49
CA THR A 30 -19.39 19.10 1.48
C THR A 30 -19.72 17.61 1.50
N PHE A 31 -20.70 17.19 2.31
CA PHE A 31 -21.16 15.81 2.30
C PHE A 31 -21.70 15.38 0.92
N LEU A 32 -22.53 16.21 0.27
CA LEU A 32 -23.08 15.90 -1.06
C LEU A 32 -21.99 15.63 -2.10
N PHE A 33 -20.89 16.39 -2.08
CA PHE A 33 -19.76 16.13 -2.96
C PHE A 33 -19.06 14.79 -2.68
N MET A 34 -19.09 14.36 -1.42
CA MET A 34 -18.42 13.13 -0.96
C MET A 34 -19.35 11.92 -0.84
N GLU A 35 -20.63 12.07 -1.12
CA GLU A 35 -21.65 11.04 -0.88
C GLU A 35 -21.35 9.72 -1.58
N ARG A 36 -20.88 9.76 -2.82
CA ARG A 36 -20.49 8.54 -3.56
C ARG A 36 -19.32 7.82 -2.89
N ALA A 37 -18.32 8.56 -2.44
CA ALA A 37 -17.17 7.99 -1.74
C ALA A 37 -17.58 7.44 -0.36
N TYR A 38 -18.49 8.12 0.35
CA TYR A 38 -19.06 7.65 1.61
C TYR A 38 -19.80 6.31 1.42
N ASN A 39 -20.74 6.24 0.48
CA ASN A 39 -21.53 5.04 0.21
C ASN A 39 -20.61 3.87 -0.20
N PHE A 40 -19.70 4.10 -1.14
CA PHE A 40 -18.72 3.08 -1.56
C PHE A 40 -17.89 2.56 -0.37
N SER A 41 -17.34 3.47 0.44
CA SER A 41 -16.52 3.08 1.59
C SER A 41 -17.32 2.33 2.65
N LYS A 42 -18.56 2.70 2.88
CA LYS A 42 -19.47 2.04 3.82
C LYS A 42 -19.83 0.62 3.40
N GLU A 43 -20.15 0.44 2.12
CA GLU A 43 -20.61 -0.84 1.57
C GLU A 43 -19.48 -1.81 1.30
N ASN A 44 -18.30 -1.33 0.91
CA ASN A 44 -17.18 -2.15 0.46
C ASN A 44 -16.07 -2.30 1.47
N ARG A 45 -15.75 -1.25 2.22
CA ARG A 45 -14.56 -1.17 3.07
C ARG A 45 -13.30 -1.68 2.37
N ALA A 46 -13.13 -1.30 1.09
CA ALA A 46 -12.07 -1.76 0.22
C ALA A 46 -10.70 -1.22 0.69
N LEU A 47 -9.73 -2.11 0.85
CA LEU A 47 -8.36 -1.79 1.23
C LEU A 47 -7.40 -2.12 0.09
N GLY A 48 -6.24 -1.47 0.10
CA GLY A 48 -5.17 -1.69 -0.86
C GLY A 48 -3.80 -1.69 -0.18
N MET A 49 -3.51 -2.69 0.66
CA MET A 49 -2.19 -2.84 1.25
C MET A 49 -1.20 -3.34 0.20
N GLY A 50 -0.11 -2.63 0.00
CA GLY A 50 0.95 -3.00 -0.93
C GLY A 50 2.32 -3.04 -0.27
N VAL A 51 3.31 -3.45 -1.04
CA VAL A 51 4.72 -3.44 -0.66
C VAL A 51 5.51 -2.48 -1.54
N LEU A 52 6.64 -2.02 -1.03
CA LEU A 52 7.64 -1.31 -1.82
C LEU A 52 9.03 -1.86 -1.47
N GLY A 53 10.01 -1.61 -2.33
CA GLY A 53 11.37 -2.07 -2.09
C GLY A 53 11.61 -3.54 -2.46
N TRP A 54 10.74 -4.16 -3.27
CA TRP A 54 10.88 -5.56 -3.63
C TRP A 54 12.23 -5.86 -4.31
N HIS A 55 12.58 -5.13 -5.36
CA HIS A 55 13.87 -5.31 -6.03
C HIS A 55 15.04 -4.97 -5.11
N SER A 56 14.91 -3.96 -4.26
CA SER A 56 15.91 -3.64 -3.25
C SER A 56 16.16 -4.79 -2.27
N LEU A 57 15.11 -5.51 -1.87
CA LEU A 57 15.24 -6.73 -1.06
C LEU A 57 16.03 -7.81 -1.82
N LEU A 58 15.71 -8.06 -3.08
CA LEU A 58 16.45 -9.03 -3.90
C LEU A 58 17.92 -8.64 -4.03
N GLN A 59 18.21 -7.37 -4.33
CA GLN A 59 19.58 -6.86 -4.40
C GLN A 59 20.35 -7.02 -3.07
N SER A 60 19.69 -6.79 -1.94
CA SER A 60 20.31 -6.97 -0.63
C SER A 60 20.69 -8.43 -0.33
N LYS A 61 20.01 -9.36 -0.99
CA LYS A 61 20.28 -10.81 -0.93
C LYS A 61 21.14 -11.32 -2.09
N MET A 62 21.60 -10.44 -2.97
CA MET A 62 22.35 -10.79 -4.18
C MET A 62 21.60 -11.77 -5.12
N LEU A 63 20.28 -11.67 -5.16
CA LEU A 63 19.41 -12.48 -6.00
C LEU A 63 19.09 -11.73 -7.31
N PRO A 64 19.35 -12.32 -8.48
CA PRO A 64 18.86 -11.79 -9.75
C PRO A 64 17.32 -11.72 -9.74
N PHE A 65 16.76 -10.68 -10.36
CA PHE A 65 15.32 -10.43 -10.34
C PHE A 65 14.50 -11.56 -10.96
N ASP A 66 15.04 -12.21 -11.98
CA ASP A 66 14.44 -13.28 -12.77
C ASP A 66 14.93 -14.69 -12.36
N SER A 67 15.60 -14.82 -11.22
CA SER A 67 16.06 -16.12 -10.71
C SER A 67 14.93 -16.96 -10.11
N GLN A 68 15.12 -18.26 -10.06
CA GLN A 68 14.19 -19.19 -9.40
C GLN A 68 14.07 -18.88 -7.90
N GLU A 69 15.17 -18.53 -7.25
CA GLU A 69 15.21 -18.16 -5.83
C GLU A 69 14.39 -16.88 -5.55
N ALA A 70 14.44 -15.91 -6.48
CA ALA A 70 13.61 -14.70 -6.36
C ALA A 70 12.12 -15.05 -6.53
N TYR A 71 11.77 -15.95 -7.44
CA TYR A 71 10.41 -16.43 -7.63
C TYR A 71 9.89 -17.16 -6.40
N ASP A 72 10.68 -18.05 -5.81
CA ASP A 72 10.31 -18.81 -4.63
C ASP A 72 10.11 -17.89 -3.42
N LEU A 73 11.02 -16.93 -3.21
CA LEU A 73 10.89 -15.90 -2.17
C LEU A 73 9.64 -15.04 -2.38
N ASN A 74 9.34 -14.64 -3.63
CA ASN A 74 8.13 -13.92 -3.98
C ASN A 74 6.88 -14.72 -3.60
N SER A 75 6.85 -15.99 -3.97
CA SER A 75 5.72 -16.88 -3.67
C SER A 75 5.48 -17.02 -2.16
N GLU A 76 6.55 -17.21 -1.39
CA GLU A 76 6.49 -17.33 0.08
C GLU A 76 5.97 -16.03 0.72
N VAL A 77 6.58 -14.89 0.40
CA VAL A 77 6.26 -13.59 1.00
C VAL A 77 4.81 -13.19 0.69
N PHE A 78 4.41 -13.26 -0.59
CA PHE A 78 3.07 -12.79 -0.98
C PHE A 78 1.95 -13.76 -0.57
N LYS A 79 2.20 -15.08 -0.50
CA LYS A 79 1.27 -16.01 0.13
C LYS A 79 1.07 -15.72 1.61
N CYS A 80 2.14 -15.41 2.32
CA CYS A 80 2.06 -15.03 3.74
C CYS A 80 1.28 -13.73 3.92
N ILE A 81 1.58 -12.68 3.13
CA ILE A 81 0.85 -11.40 3.17
C ILE A 81 -0.64 -11.63 2.92
N GLN A 82 -0.99 -12.38 1.87
CA GLN A 82 -2.37 -12.67 1.51
C GLN A 82 -3.09 -13.40 2.66
N ALA A 83 -2.55 -14.51 3.13
CA ALA A 83 -3.17 -15.32 4.20
C ALA A 83 -3.40 -14.48 5.47
N ARG A 84 -2.40 -13.72 5.91
CA ARG A 84 -2.50 -12.87 7.10
C ARG A 84 -3.47 -11.70 6.92
N SER A 85 -3.59 -11.16 5.72
CA SER A 85 -4.57 -10.12 5.41
C SER A 85 -6.01 -10.65 5.49
N TYR A 86 -6.26 -11.86 5.00
CA TYR A 86 -7.57 -12.52 5.12
C TYR A 86 -7.94 -12.74 6.58
N VAL A 87 -7.07 -13.37 7.37
CA VAL A 87 -7.31 -13.59 8.81
C VAL A 87 -7.58 -12.27 9.55
N ALA A 88 -6.86 -11.21 9.21
CA ALA A 88 -7.09 -9.90 9.82
C ALA A 88 -8.47 -9.34 9.47
N SER A 89 -8.95 -9.53 8.23
CA SER A 89 -10.29 -9.09 7.80
C SER A 89 -11.41 -9.93 8.43
N GLU A 90 -11.19 -11.23 8.61
CA GLU A 90 -12.11 -12.13 9.34
C GLU A 90 -12.25 -11.69 10.80
N ASN A 91 -11.16 -11.48 11.51
CA ASN A 91 -11.18 -10.99 12.90
C ASN A 91 -11.85 -9.60 13.02
N LEU A 92 -11.69 -8.75 12.00
CA LEU A 92 -12.38 -7.45 11.96
C LEU A 92 -13.88 -7.63 11.74
N ALA A 93 -14.30 -8.59 10.92
CA ALA A 93 -15.71 -8.91 10.73
C ALA A 93 -16.36 -9.46 12.01
N GLU A 94 -15.69 -10.35 12.73
CA GLU A 94 -16.14 -10.87 14.03
C GLU A 94 -16.32 -9.74 15.05
N LYS A 95 -15.39 -8.78 15.08
CA LYS A 95 -15.39 -7.70 16.09
C LYS A 95 -16.34 -6.56 15.75
N PHE A 96 -16.46 -6.17 14.49
CA PHE A 96 -17.14 -4.95 14.06
C PHE A 96 -18.25 -5.20 13.02
N GLY A 97 -18.51 -6.45 12.67
CA GLY A 97 -19.50 -6.86 11.67
C GLY A 97 -19.01 -6.74 10.23
N GLU A 98 -19.78 -7.35 9.36
CA GLU A 98 -19.57 -7.34 7.92
C GLU A 98 -20.25 -6.13 7.26
N PRO A 99 -19.67 -5.50 6.25
CA PRO A 99 -20.37 -4.50 5.45
C PRO A 99 -21.46 -5.17 4.58
N GLU A 100 -22.37 -4.36 4.05
CA GLU A 100 -23.54 -4.85 3.30
C GLU A 100 -23.19 -5.83 2.19
N LEU A 101 -22.14 -5.52 1.40
CA LEU A 101 -21.72 -6.37 0.27
C LEU A 101 -21.03 -7.68 0.67
N LEU A 102 -20.65 -7.82 1.93
CA LEU A 102 -19.96 -9.02 2.42
C LEU A 102 -20.76 -9.79 3.48
N LYS A 103 -22.04 -9.52 3.61
CA LYS A 103 -22.91 -10.27 4.53
C LYS A 103 -22.87 -11.76 4.25
N GLY A 104 -22.49 -12.55 5.25
CA GLY A 104 -22.36 -14.01 5.17
C GLY A 104 -21.05 -14.52 4.56
N TYR A 105 -20.11 -13.63 4.22
CA TYR A 105 -18.80 -14.03 3.69
C TYR A 105 -17.69 -14.16 4.76
N GLY A 106 -17.97 -13.80 6.00
CA GLY A 106 -17.02 -13.88 7.11
C GLY A 106 -15.89 -12.86 7.03
N ARG A 107 -16.01 -11.80 6.21
CA ARG A 107 -14.96 -10.79 6.00
C ARG A 107 -15.50 -9.37 6.08
N ARG A 108 -14.62 -8.44 6.49
CA ARG A 108 -14.98 -7.03 6.60
C ARG A 108 -14.57 -6.18 5.40
N ASN A 109 -13.63 -6.63 4.57
CA ASN A 109 -13.05 -5.84 3.49
C ASN A 109 -13.18 -6.58 2.15
N THR A 110 -13.70 -5.94 1.12
CA THR A 110 -13.87 -6.52 -0.22
C THR A 110 -12.55 -6.79 -0.90
N THR A 111 -11.61 -5.86 -0.80
CA THR A 111 -10.23 -6.00 -1.25
C THR A 111 -9.28 -5.76 -0.09
N LEU A 112 -8.09 -6.34 -0.12
CA LEU A 112 -7.11 -6.26 0.96
C LEU A 112 -5.76 -5.76 0.48
N ASN A 113 -5.36 -6.14 -0.74
CA ASN A 113 -4.04 -5.86 -1.28
C ASN A 113 -4.15 -5.12 -2.61
N ALA A 114 -3.16 -4.28 -2.89
CA ALA A 114 -2.99 -3.58 -4.16
C ALA A 114 -1.52 -3.37 -4.47
N ILE A 115 -1.20 -3.28 -5.75
CA ILE A 115 0.11 -2.88 -6.24
C ILE A 115 0.04 -1.39 -6.58
N ALA A 116 0.88 -0.60 -5.93
CA ALA A 116 0.98 0.84 -6.16
C ALA A 116 2.42 1.23 -6.51
N PRO A 117 2.63 2.29 -7.33
CA PRO A 117 3.97 2.69 -7.73
C PRO A 117 4.83 3.23 -6.58
N THR A 118 4.26 3.76 -5.52
CA THR A 118 4.93 4.21 -4.28
C THR A 118 6.14 5.13 -4.48
N THR A 119 6.14 5.96 -5.52
CA THR A 119 7.29 6.78 -5.93
C THR A 119 7.85 7.63 -4.80
N SER A 120 7.03 8.48 -4.17
CA SER A 120 7.45 9.37 -3.09
C SER A 120 7.86 8.60 -1.82
N SER A 121 7.10 7.57 -1.45
CA SER A 121 7.40 6.74 -0.28
C SER A 121 8.73 6.00 -0.41
N ALA A 122 9.04 5.49 -1.61
CA ALA A 122 10.31 4.82 -1.88
C ALA A 122 11.51 5.75 -1.70
N PHE A 123 11.37 7.06 -2.04
CA PHE A 123 12.41 8.05 -1.80
C PHE A 123 12.61 8.34 -0.31
N ILE A 124 11.53 8.56 0.42
CA ILE A 124 11.55 8.86 1.86
C ILE A 124 12.20 7.70 2.63
N LEU A 125 11.96 6.46 2.20
CA LEU A 125 12.49 5.25 2.83
C LEU A 125 13.92 4.86 2.35
N GLY A 126 14.71 5.81 1.87
CA GLY A 126 16.10 5.59 1.55
C GLY A 126 16.36 5.16 0.11
N GLN A 127 15.54 5.63 -0.83
CA GLN A 127 15.69 5.39 -2.26
C GLN A 127 15.59 3.90 -2.65
N VAL A 128 14.74 3.14 -1.96
CA VAL A 128 14.44 1.76 -2.33
C VAL A 128 13.67 1.70 -3.65
N SER A 129 13.57 0.51 -4.25
CA SER A 129 12.78 0.30 -5.47
C SER A 129 11.30 0.62 -5.25
N GLN A 130 10.64 1.12 -6.30
CA GLN A 130 9.23 1.49 -6.24
C GLN A 130 8.36 0.23 -6.34
N GLY A 131 7.44 0.08 -5.40
CA GLY A 131 6.53 -1.07 -5.40
C GLY A 131 7.27 -2.40 -5.55
N ILE A 132 6.82 -3.17 -6.53
CA ILE A 132 7.44 -4.45 -6.91
C ILE A 132 8.33 -4.32 -8.16
N GLU A 133 8.52 -3.10 -8.67
CA GLU A 133 9.23 -2.86 -9.92
C GLU A 133 10.75 -2.98 -9.76
N PRO A 134 11.48 -3.46 -10.80
CA PRO A 134 12.93 -3.41 -10.81
C PRO A 134 13.42 -1.94 -10.92
N ILE A 135 14.58 -1.67 -10.36
CA ILE A 135 15.29 -0.39 -10.59
C ILE A 135 15.75 -0.36 -12.05
N TRP A 136 15.45 0.73 -12.76
CA TRP A 136 15.69 0.86 -14.20
C TRP A 136 17.16 0.77 -14.60
N SER A 137 18.04 1.35 -13.78
CA SER A 137 19.48 1.39 -14.01
C SER A 137 20.22 1.64 -12.70
N ASN A 138 21.48 1.27 -12.66
CA ASN A 138 22.35 1.55 -11.50
C ASN A 138 22.63 3.05 -11.32
N ILE A 139 22.58 3.81 -12.40
CA ILE A 139 22.72 5.29 -12.39
C ILE A 139 21.70 5.83 -13.40
N TYR A 140 20.86 6.74 -12.96
CA TYR A 140 19.88 7.40 -13.82
C TYR A 140 19.51 8.79 -13.29
N VAL A 141 19.05 9.65 -14.20
CA VAL A 141 18.54 10.98 -13.85
C VAL A 141 17.03 10.87 -13.63
N LYS A 142 16.55 11.39 -12.51
CA LYS A 142 15.13 11.47 -12.20
C LYS A 142 14.70 12.91 -11.99
N ASP A 143 13.55 13.26 -12.58
CA ASP A 143 12.86 14.50 -12.32
C ASP A 143 11.98 14.35 -11.08
N ILE A 144 12.30 15.10 -10.03
CA ILE A 144 11.52 15.13 -8.79
C ILE A 144 11.08 16.57 -8.56
N ALA A 145 9.79 16.84 -8.69
CA ALA A 145 9.24 18.19 -8.47
C ALA A 145 9.99 19.31 -9.22
N LYS A 146 10.33 19.08 -10.50
CA LYS A 146 11.09 19.97 -11.38
C LYS A 146 12.61 20.07 -11.08
N ILE A 147 13.12 19.25 -10.20
CA ILE A 147 14.56 19.16 -9.93
C ILE A 147 15.10 17.88 -10.55
N LYS A 148 16.11 18.00 -11.42
CA LYS A 148 16.83 16.86 -11.98
C LYS A 148 17.89 16.39 -11.01
N THR A 149 17.76 15.14 -10.54
CA THR A 149 18.70 14.55 -9.59
C THR A 149 19.26 13.25 -10.15
N THR A 150 20.56 13.06 -10.07
CA THR A 150 21.21 11.80 -10.42
C THR A 150 21.06 10.81 -9.25
N ILE A 151 20.36 9.73 -9.51
CA ILE A 151 20.16 8.64 -8.56
C ILE A 151 21.19 7.56 -8.84
N LYS A 152 21.89 7.14 -7.78
CA LYS A 152 22.79 5.96 -7.81
C LYS A 152 22.14 4.85 -7.02
N ASN A 153 22.19 3.63 -7.55
CA ASN A 153 21.68 2.45 -6.86
C ASN A 153 22.43 2.29 -5.51
N PRO A 154 21.75 2.40 -4.35
CA PRO A 154 22.41 2.36 -3.05
C PRO A 154 23.06 1.01 -2.75
N PHE A 155 22.54 -0.10 -3.29
CA PHE A 155 23.10 -1.43 -3.10
C PHE A 155 24.40 -1.60 -3.90
N LEU A 156 24.46 -1.05 -5.11
CA LEU A 156 25.69 -1.03 -5.90
C LEU A 156 26.76 -0.19 -5.19
N VAL A 157 26.40 1.01 -4.69
CA VAL A 157 27.34 1.86 -3.95
C VAL A 157 27.87 1.12 -2.73
N LYS A 158 27.00 0.46 -1.98
CA LYS A 158 27.42 -0.35 -0.82
C LYS A 158 28.34 -1.51 -1.22
N LEU A 159 28.02 -2.22 -2.30
CA LEU A 159 28.84 -3.31 -2.78
C LEU A 159 30.24 -2.83 -3.19
N LEU A 160 30.33 -1.75 -3.96
CA LEU A 160 31.58 -1.15 -4.39
C LEU A 160 32.42 -0.66 -3.20
N SER A 161 31.81 -0.12 -2.16
CA SER A 161 32.52 0.29 -0.96
C SER A 161 33.13 -0.86 -0.16
N LEU A 162 32.55 -2.06 -0.25
CA LEU A 162 33.09 -3.27 0.40
C LEU A 162 34.29 -3.87 -0.31
N ILE A 163 34.41 -3.64 -1.62
CA ILE A 163 35.53 -4.15 -2.43
C ILE A 163 36.65 -3.13 -2.67
N HIS A 164 36.62 -2.01 -1.96
CA HIS A 164 37.63 -0.95 -1.99
C HIS A 164 37.98 -0.40 -3.38
N ILE A 165 36.98 -0.29 -4.25
CA ILE A 165 37.09 0.36 -5.56
C ILE A 165 36.51 1.78 -5.52
#